data_391af3b8c9d19fc37912fccc9d2b6d45
#
_entry.id   391af3b8c9d19fc37912fccc9d2b6d45
#
_cell.length_a   1.000
_cell.length_b   1.000
_cell.length_c   1.000
_cell.angle_alpha   90.00
_cell.angle_beta   90.00
_cell.angle_gamma   90.00
#
_symmetry.space_group_name_H-M   'P 1'
#
loop_
_entity.id
_entity.type
_entity.pdbx_description
1 polymer ?
#
loop_
_entity_poly.entity_id
_entity_poly.type
_entity_poly.pdbx_seq_one_letter_code
_entity_poly.pdbx_strand_id
1 'polypeptide(L)'
;CISLYTDQPYHKNEGCFNPQNSSQFQQLYEYNIKDVLTMALIKPSIDKLTKTLRAEKSVEQVNSMVRPYLTAMLQGLRIDTPELRMITMHNDRYQFQIKRLLSLLLGRELNPNSPKQVAKYLYEGLGLKKPDRDPTNEKTLLQLRLKHDLPAVSLILRYRSVAKESGQLKFPPYEGLYTKPMTDRITTAYNLAGTTTYRLASRRLLGKWGTNVQNIPKKLRRLFIADEGKVLVQVDQSGAEAMVVGYLCVPGNFRTLFLEGIKSHVFVAMRLFSDVWQAELGMNMDEFCEAPISELKNIRGWDELNKVISSSDDWPANRRYYFMAKMVCHASNYGMKSPTFRINMLQKSRGAIALENKEAKRFLTTYHKLFPEINQWHNETISTLKRTKMLKNLFGYP
;
A
#
# COMPACT_ATOMS: atom_id res chain seq x y z
N CYS A 1 21.68 -13.45 -11.88
CA CYS A 1 22.10 -14.43 -10.84
C CYS A 1 23.08 -15.49 -11.38
N ILE A 2 22.83 -16.08 -12.56
CA ILE A 2 23.69 -17.14 -13.12
C ILE A 2 25.15 -16.69 -13.16
N SER A 3 25.43 -15.55 -13.78
CA SER A 3 26.76 -14.97 -13.92
C SER A 3 27.42 -14.47 -12.63
N LEU A 4 26.66 -14.36 -11.52
CA LEU A 4 27.20 -13.98 -10.21
C LEU A 4 27.70 -15.17 -9.39
N TYR A 5 27.18 -16.37 -9.65
CA TYR A 5 27.42 -17.55 -8.85
C TYR A 5 28.00 -18.74 -9.63
N THR A 6 28.06 -18.62 -10.96
CA THR A 6 28.60 -19.68 -11.85
C THR A 6 29.26 -19.05 -13.05
N ASP A 7 30.17 -19.81 -13.70
CA ASP A 7 30.80 -19.45 -14.98
C ASP A 7 29.92 -19.82 -16.20
N GLN A 8 28.67 -20.22 -15.97
CA GLN A 8 27.76 -20.61 -17.02
C GLN A 8 27.27 -19.39 -17.82
N PRO A 9 27.21 -19.47 -19.16
CA PRO A 9 26.72 -18.39 -19.99
C PRO A 9 25.22 -18.13 -19.76
N TYR A 10 24.81 -16.90 -20.03
CA TYR A 10 23.40 -16.52 -19.96
C TYR A 10 22.60 -17.21 -21.09
N HIS A 11 21.60 -18.01 -20.73
CA HIS A 11 20.81 -18.80 -21.67
C HIS A 11 19.29 -18.45 -21.70
N LYS A 12 18.87 -17.41 -20.98
CA LYS A 12 17.43 -17.07 -20.85
C LYS A 12 16.78 -16.60 -22.17
N ASN A 13 17.58 -16.27 -23.18
CA ASN A 13 17.09 -15.90 -24.51
C ASN A 13 16.95 -17.11 -25.47
N GLU A 14 17.37 -18.30 -25.04
CA GLU A 14 17.38 -19.49 -25.88
C GLU A 14 16.07 -20.29 -25.85
N GLY A 15 15.16 -19.97 -24.92
CA GLY A 15 13.92 -20.71 -24.73
C GLY A 15 12.85 -20.41 -25.78
N CYS A 16 12.20 -21.46 -26.30
CA CYS A 16 10.98 -21.36 -27.08
C CYS A 16 9.78 -21.69 -26.20
N PHE A 17 9.02 -20.68 -25.78
CA PHE A 17 7.93 -20.84 -24.79
C PHE A 17 6.56 -21.15 -25.39
N ASN A 18 6.46 -21.28 -26.74
CA ASN A 18 5.25 -21.71 -27.43
C ASN A 18 5.62 -22.61 -28.62
N PRO A 19 6.18 -23.81 -28.36
CA PRO A 19 6.68 -24.69 -29.40
C PRO A 19 5.54 -25.19 -30.30
N GLN A 20 5.76 -25.16 -31.62
CA GLN A 20 4.82 -25.58 -32.66
C GLN A 20 5.28 -26.84 -33.41
N ASN A 21 6.53 -27.26 -33.24
CA ASN A 21 7.12 -28.39 -33.92
C ASN A 21 8.16 -29.12 -33.06
N SER A 22 8.60 -30.29 -33.47
CA SER A 22 9.53 -31.16 -32.73
C SER A 22 10.85 -30.46 -32.40
N SER A 23 11.41 -29.67 -33.31
CA SER A 23 12.65 -28.93 -33.06
C SER A 23 12.49 -27.87 -31.95
N GLN A 24 11.38 -27.16 -31.92
CA GLN A 24 11.08 -26.19 -30.87
C GLN A 24 10.77 -26.85 -29.52
N PHE A 25 10.17 -28.05 -29.50
CA PHE A 25 10.03 -28.86 -28.31
C PHE A 25 11.39 -29.32 -27.77
N GLN A 26 12.30 -29.74 -28.63
CA GLN A 26 13.66 -30.09 -28.25
C GLN A 26 14.39 -28.88 -27.64
N GLN A 27 14.29 -27.71 -28.26
CA GLN A 27 14.87 -26.46 -27.74
C GLN A 27 14.31 -26.09 -26.35
N LEU A 28 12.99 -26.23 -26.14
CA LEU A 28 12.36 -26.00 -24.84
C LEU A 28 12.87 -27.00 -23.79
N TYR A 29 13.04 -28.25 -24.17
CA TYR A 29 13.56 -29.30 -23.30
C TYR A 29 14.99 -29.02 -22.87
N GLU A 30 15.88 -28.70 -23.81
CA GLU A 30 17.28 -28.33 -23.52
C GLU A 30 17.37 -27.07 -22.65
N TYR A 31 16.53 -26.07 -22.89
CA TYR A 31 16.42 -24.88 -22.08
C TYR A 31 16.04 -25.24 -20.63
N ASN A 32 15.05 -26.10 -20.44
CA ASN A 32 14.63 -26.52 -19.10
C ASN A 32 15.72 -27.32 -18.36
N ILE A 33 16.46 -28.18 -19.08
CA ILE A 33 17.61 -28.87 -18.52
C ILE A 33 18.67 -27.87 -18.03
N LYS A 34 19.03 -26.89 -18.87
CA LYS A 34 19.99 -25.82 -18.47
C LYS A 34 19.50 -25.07 -17.24
N ASP A 35 18.21 -24.76 -17.11
CA ASP A 35 17.64 -24.10 -15.95
C ASP A 35 17.82 -24.94 -14.67
N VAL A 36 17.50 -26.23 -14.71
CA VAL A 36 17.62 -27.13 -13.55
C VAL A 36 19.09 -27.31 -13.14
N LEU A 37 19.98 -27.57 -14.12
CA LEU A 37 21.41 -27.70 -13.86
C LEU A 37 22.01 -26.45 -13.26
N THR A 38 21.63 -25.29 -13.79
CA THR A 38 22.09 -24.00 -13.24
C THR A 38 21.65 -23.80 -11.81
N MET A 39 20.43 -24.18 -11.44
CA MET A 39 19.97 -24.12 -10.05
C MET A 39 20.78 -25.02 -9.14
N ALA A 40 21.12 -26.24 -9.58
CA ALA A 40 21.96 -27.16 -8.81
C ALA A 40 23.39 -26.61 -8.60
N LEU A 41 23.97 -25.98 -9.63
CA LEU A 41 25.30 -25.35 -9.56
C LEU A 41 25.34 -24.11 -8.65
N ILE A 42 24.28 -23.33 -8.61
CA ILE A 42 24.19 -22.12 -7.78
C ILE A 42 23.99 -22.46 -6.29
N LYS A 43 23.31 -23.57 -6.00
CA LYS A 43 22.91 -23.93 -4.63
C LYS A 43 24.04 -23.89 -3.60
N PRO A 44 25.23 -24.50 -3.82
CA PRO A 44 26.33 -24.45 -2.85
C PRO A 44 26.80 -23.03 -2.51
N SER A 45 26.84 -22.16 -3.53
CA SER A 45 27.22 -20.75 -3.35
C SER A 45 26.19 -19.98 -2.52
N ILE A 46 24.90 -20.22 -2.75
CA ILE A 46 23.81 -19.65 -1.95
C ILE A 46 23.84 -20.20 -0.51
N ASP A 47 24.04 -21.49 -0.32
CA ASP A 47 24.15 -22.09 1.02
C ASP A 47 25.32 -21.49 1.81
N LYS A 48 26.48 -21.31 1.17
CA LYS A 48 27.62 -20.62 1.77
C LYS A 48 27.30 -19.18 2.15
N LEU A 49 26.67 -18.43 1.25
CA LEU A 49 26.25 -17.05 1.52
C LEU A 49 25.23 -16.98 2.66
N THR A 50 24.26 -17.88 2.69
CA THR A 50 23.23 -17.96 3.74
C THR A 50 23.88 -18.16 5.11
N LYS A 51 24.86 -19.06 5.21
CA LYS A 51 25.64 -19.26 6.45
C LYS A 51 26.46 -18.04 6.82
N THR A 52 27.15 -17.43 5.85
CA THR A 52 27.93 -16.21 6.07
C THR A 52 27.09 -15.06 6.62
N LEU A 53 25.88 -14.90 6.12
CA LEU A 53 24.92 -13.87 6.56
C LEU A 53 24.14 -14.28 7.81
N ARG A 54 24.29 -15.51 8.29
CA ARG A 54 23.51 -16.10 9.41
C ARG A 54 22.00 -15.98 9.15
N ALA A 55 21.58 -16.32 7.92
CA ALA A 55 20.20 -16.18 7.45
C ALA A 55 19.46 -17.52 7.31
N GLU A 56 20.01 -18.63 7.87
CA GLU A 56 19.45 -19.98 7.74
C GLU A 56 18.00 -20.04 8.22
N LYS A 57 17.71 -19.46 9.39
CA LYS A 57 16.33 -19.40 9.94
C LYS A 57 15.35 -18.66 9.03
N SER A 58 15.80 -17.59 8.37
CA SER A 58 14.97 -16.85 7.42
C SER A 58 14.61 -17.71 6.21
N VAL A 59 15.60 -18.41 5.67
CA VAL A 59 15.42 -19.31 4.51
C VAL A 59 14.48 -20.45 4.88
N GLU A 60 14.66 -21.07 6.04
CA GLU A 60 13.79 -22.12 6.54
C GLU A 60 12.35 -21.63 6.71
N GLN A 61 12.16 -20.47 7.33
CA GLN A 61 10.84 -19.86 7.51
C GLN A 61 10.16 -19.59 6.16
N VAL A 62 10.86 -18.98 5.18
CA VAL A 62 10.29 -18.73 3.85
C VAL A 62 9.93 -20.05 3.16
N ASN A 63 10.80 -21.06 3.24
CA ASN A 63 10.55 -22.36 2.63
C ASN A 63 9.35 -23.07 3.26
N SER A 64 9.17 -22.99 4.58
CA SER A 64 7.99 -23.57 5.25
C SER A 64 6.66 -22.95 4.80
N MET A 65 6.68 -21.69 4.37
CA MET A 65 5.50 -21.00 3.86
C MET A 65 5.14 -21.36 2.41
N VAL A 66 6.06 -21.97 1.64
CA VAL A 66 5.81 -22.27 0.21
C VAL A 66 4.56 -23.13 0.02
N ARG A 67 4.45 -24.24 0.75
CA ARG A 67 3.33 -25.18 0.61
C ARG A 67 1.98 -24.56 0.97
N PRO A 68 1.79 -23.90 2.11
CA PRO A 68 0.52 -23.24 2.45
C PRO A 68 0.10 -22.19 1.40
N TYR A 69 1.05 -21.36 0.94
CA TYR A 69 0.71 -20.33 -0.04
C TYR A 69 0.46 -20.89 -1.44
N LEU A 70 1.17 -21.94 -1.85
CA LEU A 70 0.88 -22.63 -3.09
C LEU A 70 -0.53 -23.24 -3.07
N THR A 71 -0.92 -23.88 -1.98
CA THR A 71 -2.29 -24.39 -1.78
C THR A 71 -3.32 -23.25 -1.90
N ALA A 72 -3.09 -22.12 -1.22
CA ALA A 72 -3.99 -20.96 -1.29
C ALA A 72 -4.07 -20.37 -2.73
N MET A 73 -2.95 -20.35 -3.46
CA MET A 73 -2.91 -19.90 -4.87
C MET A 73 -3.74 -20.82 -5.78
N LEU A 74 -3.61 -22.14 -5.60
CA LEU A 74 -4.34 -23.13 -6.39
C LEU A 74 -5.83 -23.15 -6.05
N GLN A 75 -6.17 -23.02 -4.78
CA GLN A 75 -7.56 -23.01 -4.31
C GLN A 75 -8.29 -21.73 -4.75
N GLY A 76 -7.62 -20.58 -4.72
CA GLY A 76 -8.22 -19.28 -4.98
C GLY A 76 -9.29 -18.88 -3.96
N LEU A 77 -9.90 -17.72 -4.19
CA LEU A 77 -10.96 -17.15 -3.34
C LEU A 77 -12.28 -17.16 -4.10
N ARG A 78 -13.34 -17.69 -3.46
CA ARG A 78 -14.68 -17.69 -4.02
C ARG A 78 -15.25 -16.28 -4.05
N ILE A 79 -16.01 -15.98 -5.10
CA ILE A 79 -16.63 -14.66 -5.30
C ILE A 79 -18.09 -14.80 -5.67
N ASP A 80 -18.86 -13.78 -5.29
CA ASP A 80 -20.22 -13.58 -5.74
C ASP A 80 -20.23 -13.06 -7.19
N THR A 81 -20.43 -13.97 -8.14
CA THR A 81 -20.41 -13.65 -9.58
C THR A 81 -21.59 -12.79 -10.02
N PRO A 82 -22.84 -12.96 -9.53
CA PRO A 82 -23.92 -12.03 -9.76
C PRO A 82 -23.58 -10.60 -9.33
N GLU A 83 -23.11 -10.41 -8.11
CA GLU A 83 -22.73 -9.11 -7.58
C GLU A 83 -21.54 -8.50 -8.38
N LEU A 84 -20.56 -9.32 -8.79
CA LEU A 84 -19.48 -8.89 -9.66
C LEU A 84 -19.99 -8.33 -10.98
N ARG A 85 -20.94 -9.01 -11.63
CA ARG A 85 -21.55 -8.54 -12.89
C ARG A 85 -22.24 -7.19 -12.70
N MET A 86 -23.02 -7.05 -11.62
CA MET A 86 -23.69 -5.79 -11.29
C MET A 86 -22.71 -4.64 -11.12
N ILE A 87 -21.63 -4.84 -10.37
CA ILE A 87 -20.58 -3.84 -10.17
C ILE A 87 -19.88 -3.51 -11.48
N THR A 88 -19.58 -4.50 -12.30
CA THR A 88 -18.91 -4.29 -13.60
C THR A 88 -19.79 -3.44 -14.52
N MET A 89 -21.06 -3.80 -14.67
CA MET A 89 -22.02 -3.04 -15.46
C MET A 89 -22.17 -1.58 -14.96
N HIS A 90 -22.27 -1.42 -13.63
CA HIS A 90 -22.33 -0.09 -13.03
C HIS A 90 -21.06 0.73 -13.33
N ASN A 91 -19.90 0.16 -13.18
CA ASN A 91 -18.63 0.82 -13.44
C ASN A 91 -18.47 1.19 -14.92
N ASP A 92 -18.86 0.31 -15.84
CA ASP A 92 -18.80 0.56 -17.27
C ASP A 92 -19.75 1.71 -17.68
N ARG A 93 -21.00 1.69 -17.18
CA ARG A 93 -21.95 2.78 -17.37
C ARG A 93 -21.41 4.10 -16.83
N TYR A 94 -20.82 4.07 -15.65
CA TYR A 94 -20.26 5.26 -15.01
C TYR A 94 -19.06 5.81 -15.76
N GLN A 95 -18.15 4.94 -16.24
CA GLN A 95 -17.05 5.34 -17.11
C GLN A 95 -17.53 5.97 -18.41
N PHE A 96 -18.58 5.41 -19.02
CA PHE A 96 -19.19 5.99 -20.21
C PHE A 96 -19.75 7.38 -19.94
N GLN A 97 -20.48 7.57 -18.83
CA GLN A 97 -21.01 8.88 -18.43
C GLN A 97 -19.89 9.91 -18.21
N ILE A 98 -18.80 9.54 -17.53
CA ILE A 98 -17.65 10.43 -17.32
C ILE A 98 -17.01 10.81 -18.65
N LYS A 99 -16.81 9.87 -19.57
CA LYS A 99 -16.27 10.18 -20.91
C LYS A 99 -17.18 11.17 -21.65
N ARG A 100 -18.47 10.94 -21.63
CA ARG A 100 -19.44 11.84 -22.26
C ARG A 100 -19.39 13.25 -21.68
N LEU A 101 -19.39 13.37 -20.33
CA LEU A 101 -19.25 14.66 -19.66
C LEU A 101 -17.93 15.35 -20.01
N LEU A 102 -16.85 14.58 -20.09
CA LEU A 102 -15.54 15.12 -20.46
C LEU A 102 -15.51 15.61 -21.90
N SER A 103 -16.13 14.88 -22.85
CA SER A 103 -16.24 15.30 -24.24
C SER A 103 -17.08 16.56 -24.40
N LEU A 104 -18.18 16.67 -23.65
CA LEU A 104 -19.01 17.90 -23.64
C LEU A 104 -18.22 19.09 -23.07
N LEU A 105 -17.48 18.89 -21.99
CA LEU A 105 -16.68 19.95 -21.36
C LEU A 105 -15.55 20.44 -22.27
N LEU A 106 -14.93 19.53 -23.05
CA LEU A 106 -13.76 19.83 -23.86
C LEU A 106 -14.08 20.17 -25.32
N GLY A 107 -15.32 19.95 -25.77
CA GLY A 107 -15.72 20.05 -27.18
C GLY A 107 -15.05 19.00 -28.10
N ARG A 108 -14.39 17.99 -27.53
CA ARG A 108 -13.69 16.91 -28.26
C ARG A 108 -13.54 15.66 -27.40
N GLU A 109 -13.30 14.55 -28.07
CA GLU A 109 -12.99 13.30 -27.35
C GLU A 109 -11.59 13.32 -26.75
N LEU A 110 -11.48 12.79 -25.53
CA LEU A 110 -10.22 12.55 -24.82
C LEU A 110 -10.31 11.22 -24.10
N ASN A 111 -9.30 10.37 -24.30
CA ASN A 111 -9.17 9.15 -23.51
C ASN A 111 -8.49 9.45 -22.16
N PRO A 112 -9.21 9.41 -21.02
CA PRO A 112 -8.65 9.76 -19.71
C PRO A 112 -7.52 8.84 -19.25
N ASN A 113 -7.46 7.60 -19.80
CA ASN A 113 -6.37 6.64 -19.50
C ASN A 113 -5.14 6.83 -20.37
N SER A 114 -5.19 7.66 -21.40
CA SER A 114 -4.03 7.95 -22.25
C SER A 114 -3.16 9.05 -21.66
N PRO A 115 -1.94 8.76 -21.14
CA PRO A 115 -1.05 9.79 -20.63
C PRO A 115 -0.70 10.83 -21.69
N LYS A 116 -0.54 10.41 -22.97
CA LYS A 116 -0.20 11.29 -24.08
C LYS A 116 -1.33 12.31 -24.37
N GLN A 117 -2.59 11.86 -24.44
CA GLN A 117 -3.71 12.74 -24.71
C GLN A 117 -3.98 13.70 -23.54
N VAL A 118 -3.88 13.21 -22.30
CA VAL A 118 -4.04 14.05 -21.11
C VAL A 118 -2.90 15.07 -21.02
N ALA A 119 -1.65 14.69 -21.28
CA ALA A 119 -0.53 15.61 -21.30
C ALA A 119 -0.70 16.69 -22.38
N LYS A 120 -1.11 16.31 -23.61
CA LYS A 120 -1.39 17.26 -24.70
C LYS A 120 -2.46 18.26 -24.30
N TYR A 121 -3.55 17.79 -23.70
CA TYR A 121 -4.60 18.68 -23.22
C TYR A 121 -4.10 19.69 -22.17
N LEU A 122 -3.37 19.22 -21.15
CA LEU A 122 -2.95 20.06 -20.04
C LEU A 122 -1.83 21.05 -20.42
N TYR A 123 -0.82 20.60 -21.16
CA TYR A 123 0.41 21.37 -21.35
C TYR A 123 0.45 22.10 -22.68
N GLU A 124 -0.11 21.52 -23.76
CA GLU A 124 -0.20 22.19 -25.06
C GLU A 124 -1.55 22.95 -25.19
N GLY A 125 -2.66 22.37 -24.71
CA GLY A 125 -3.98 22.98 -24.84
C GLY A 125 -4.25 24.10 -23.83
N LEU A 126 -3.88 23.91 -22.56
CA LEU A 126 -4.09 24.89 -21.49
C LEU A 126 -2.82 25.70 -21.17
N GLY A 127 -1.67 25.43 -21.80
CA GLY A 127 -0.43 26.16 -21.59
C GLY A 127 0.17 25.99 -20.17
N LEU A 128 -0.19 24.93 -19.46
CA LEU A 128 0.31 24.71 -18.10
C LEU A 128 1.78 24.30 -18.13
N LYS A 129 2.54 24.65 -17.09
CA LYS A 129 3.95 24.22 -16.97
C LYS A 129 4.01 22.70 -16.78
N LYS A 130 4.67 22.02 -17.73
CA LYS A 130 4.86 20.57 -17.69
C LYS A 130 5.95 20.21 -16.68
N PRO A 131 5.74 19.27 -15.74
CA PRO A 131 6.80 18.77 -14.88
C PRO A 131 7.71 17.79 -15.64
N ASP A 132 8.97 17.69 -15.20
CA ASP A 132 9.98 16.83 -15.83
C ASP A 132 9.66 15.33 -15.72
N ARG A 133 9.00 14.94 -14.65
CA ARG A 133 8.64 13.53 -14.38
C ARG A 133 7.14 13.37 -14.15
N ASP A 134 6.59 12.26 -14.63
CA ASP A 134 5.22 11.82 -14.35
C ASP A 134 4.13 12.90 -14.57
N PRO A 135 4.07 13.54 -15.75
CA PRO A 135 3.24 14.72 -15.99
C PRO A 135 1.74 14.47 -15.84
N THR A 136 1.28 13.23 -15.84
CA THR A 136 -0.14 12.87 -15.75
C THR A 136 -0.44 11.84 -14.68
N ASN A 137 0.47 11.60 -13.73
CA ASN A 137 0.17 10.72 -12.61
C ASN A 137 -0.85 11.36 -11.64
N GLU A 138 -1.40 10.57 -10.74
CA GLU A 138 -2.42 11.02 -9.78
C GLU A 138 -1.96 12.21 -8.94
N LYS A 139 -0.70 12.18 -8.48
CA LYS A 139 -0.09 13.25 -7.69
C LYS A 139 -0.09 14.58 -8.44
N THR A 140 0.43 14.57 -9.67
CA THR A 140 0.51 15.76 -10.52
C THR A 140 -0.87 16.30 -10.82
N LEU A 141 -1.83 15.44 -11.18
CA LEU A 141 -3.20 15.83 -11.46
C LEU A 141 -3.90 16.44 -10.24
N LEU A 142 -3.69 15.89 -9.04
CA LEU A 142 -4.22 16.46 -7.79
C LEU A 142 -3.65 17.85 -7.51
N GLN A 143 -2.33 18.03 -7.71
CA GLN A 143 -1.69 19.33 -7.55
C GLN A 143 -2.21 20.38 -8.56
N LEU A 144 -2.39 19.99 -9.82
CA LEU A 144 -2.94 20.85 -10.85
C LEU A 144 -4.40 21.24 -10.54
N ARG A 145 -5.21 20.30 -10.07
CA ARG A 145 -6.60 20.57 -9.66
C ARG A 145 -6.67 21.60 -8.54
N LEU A 146 -5.81 21.49 -7.52
CA LEU A 146 -5.77 22.44 -6.41
C LEU A 146 -5.32 23.84 -6.85
N LYS A 147 -4.36 23.90 -7.78
CA LYS A 147 -3.79 25.17 -8.22
C LYS A 147 -4.65 25.92 -9.21
N HIS A 148 -5.39 25.22 -10.06
CA HIS A 148 -6.05 25.79 -11.23
C HIS A 148 -7.56 25.51 -11.32
N ASP A 149 -8.15 24.82 -10.31
CA ASP A 149 -9.58 24.45 -10.27
C ASP A 149 -10.11 23.91 -11.62
N LEU A 150 -9.48 22.85 -12.13
CA LEU A 150 -9.78 22.28 -13.44
C LEU A 150 -10.81 21.15 -13.34
N PRO A 151 -12.10 21.37 -13.72
CA PRO A 151 -13.13 20.31 -13.66
C PRO A 151 -12.79 19.08 -14.48
N ALA A 152 -12.17 19.26 -15.66
CA ALA A 152 -11.71 18.15 -16.50
C ALA A 152 -10.72 17.23 -15.77
N VAL A 153 -9.81 17.78 -14.95
CA VAL A 153 -8.86 16.98 -14.16
C VAL A 153 -9.59 16.15 -13.11
N SER A 154 -10.64 16.69 -12.49
CA SER A 154 -11.48 15.94 -11.55
C SER A 154 -12.17 14.75 -12.23
N LEU A 155 -12.71 14.95 -13.43
CA LEU A 155 -13.30 13.87 -14.24
C LEU A 155 -12.27 12.82 -14.67
N ILE A 156 -11.06 13.23 -15.08
CA ILE A 156 -9.97 12.33 -15.43
C ILE A 156 -9.57 11.47 -14.22
N LEU A 157 -9.36 12.07 -13.05
CA LEU A 157 -9.02 11.36 -11.81
C LEU A 157 -10.12 10.35 -11.42
N ARG A 158 -11.38 10.78 -11.52
CA ARG A 158 -12.53 9.93 -11.21
C ARG A 158 -12.62 8.75 -12.17
N TYR A 159 -12.49 8.99 -13.46
CA TYR A 159 -12.47 7.94 -14.48
C TYR A 159 -11.38 6.90 -14.20
N ARG A 160 -10.15 7.36 -13.98
CA ARG A 160 -9.00 6.48 -13.71
C ARG A 160 -9.19 5.64 -12.43
N SER A 161 -9.81 6.22 -11.40
CA SER A 161 -10.15 5.50 -10.17
C SER A 161 -11.09 4.34 -10.44
N VAL A 162 -12.17 4.57 -11.22
CA VAL A 162 -13.14 3.52 -11.57
C VAL A 162 -12.53 2.50 -12.54
N ALA A 163 -11.77 2.96 -13.54
CA ALA A 163 -11.09 2.07 -14.47
C ALA A 163 -10.08 1.14 -13.78
N LYS A 164 -9.34 1.64 -12.78
CA LYS A 164 -8.44 0.84 -11.96
C LYS A 164 -9.20 -0.22 -11.17
N GLU A 165 -10.35 0.14 -10.61
CA GLU A 165 -11.22 -0.76 -9.88
C GLU A 165 -11.77 -1.88 -10.79
N SER A 166 -12.33 -1.52 -11.95
CA SER A 166 -12.78 -2.47 -12.97
C SER A 166 -11.64 -3.38 -13.44
N GLY A 167 -10.42 -2.83 -13.59
CA GLY A 167 -9.25 -3.60 -13.96
C GLY A 167 -8.83 -4.66 -12.94
N GLN A 168 -9.13 -4.45 -11.65
CA GLN A 168 -8.87 -5.43 -10.59
C GLN A 168 -9.85 -6.61 -10.62
N LEU A 169 -11.03 -6.42 -11.21
CA LEU A 169 -12.12 -7.40 -11.26
C LEU A 169 -12.23 -8.11 -12.62
N LYS A 170 -11.31 -7.83 -13.54
CA LYS A 170 -11.29 -8.52 -14.84
C LYS A 170 -10.79 -9.94 -14.65
N PHE A 171 -11.70 -10.88 -14.92
CA PHE A 171 -11.37 -12.29 -15.10
C PHE A 171 -11.18 -12.52 -16.58
N PRO A 172 -10.08 -13.14 -17.01
CA PRO A 172 -10.02 -13.65 -18.35
C PRO A 172 -11.06 -14.76 -18.50
N PRO A 173 -11.78 -14.85 -19.65
CA PRO A 173 -12.47 -16.06 -19.98
C PRO A 173 -11.42 -17.16 -20.07
N TYR A 174 -11.60 -18.22 -19.31
CA TYR A 174 -10.74 -19.40 -19.37
C TYR A 174 -11.10 -20.22 -20.61
N GLU A 175 -10.63 -19.80 -21.76
CA GLU A 175 -10.64 -20.63 -22.93
C GLU A 175 -9.23 -21.23 -23.11
N GLY A 176 -9.13 -22.54 -22.97
CA GLY A 176 -8.09 -23.32 -23.62
C GLY A 176 -7.03 -24.01 -22.79
N LEU A 177 -6.86 -23.79 -21.47
CA LEU A 177 -5.87 -24.55 -20.69
C LEU A 177 -6.47 -25.50 -19.64
N TYR A 178 -7.70 -25.29 -19.23
CA TYR A 178 -8.43 -26.15 -18.30
C TYR A 178 -9.87 -26.33 -18.81
N THR A 179 -10.28 -27.55 -19.02
CA THR A 179 -11.57 -27.96 -19.59
C THR A 179 -12.78 -27.71 -18.68
N LYS A 180 -12.60 -27.03 -17.53
CA LYS A 180 -13.70 -26.53 -16.68
C LYS A 180 -13.38 -25.09 -16.27
N PRO A 181 -14.25 -24.12 -16.61
CA PRO A 181 -14.11 -22.78 -16.08
C PRO A 181 -14.22 -22.85 -14.56
N MET A 182 -13.19 -22.37 -13.84
CA MET A 182 -13.34 -22.02 -12.43
C MET A 182 -14.19 -20.74 -12.39
N THR A 183 -15.50 -20.89 -12.50
CA THR A 183 -16.43 -19.81 -12.81
C THR A 183 -16.67 -18.84 -11.65
N ASP A 184 -16.33 -19.23 -10.41
CA ASP A 184 -16.63 -18.46 -9.21
C ASP A 184 -15.40 -18.15 -8.32
N ARG A 185 -14.15 -18.37 -8.82
CA ARG A 185 -12.96 -18.14 -8.00
C ARG A 185 -11.95 -17.20 -8.64
N ILE A 186 -11.40 -16.32 -7.82
CA ILE A 186 -10.23 -15.49 -8.13
C ILE A 186 -8.96 -16.16 -7.62
N THR A 187 -7.97 -16.25 -8.47
CA THR A 187 -6.62 -16.68 -8.09
C THR A 187 -5.69 -15.48 -7.91
N THR A 188 -4.61 -15.68 -7.20
CA THR A 188 -3.51 -14.73 -7.05
C THR A 188 -2.19 -15.50 -6.97
N ALA A 189 -1.10 -14.90 -7.40
CA ALA A 189 0.23 -15.44 -7.14
C ALA A 189 0.84 -14.71 -5.94
N TYR A 190 1.19 -15.44 -4.91
CA TYR A 190 1.95 -14.91 -3.77
C TYR A 190 3.44 -15.00 -4.04
N ASN A 191 4.16 -13.93 -3.71
CA ASN A 191 5.61 -13.91 -3.68
C ASN A 191 6.07 -13.71 -2.23
N LEU A 192 6.67 -14.75 -1.65
CA LEU A 192 7.09 -14.81 -0.25
C LEU A 192 8.30 -13.92 0.04
N ALA A 193 9.12 -13.65 -0.98
CA ALA A 193 10.32 -12.81 -0.88
C ALA A 193 10.27 -11.63 -1.87
N GLY A 194 9.06 -11.13 -2.18
CA GLY A 194 8.84 -10.09 -3.21
C GLY A 194 9.19 -8.68 -2.78
N THR A 195 9.48 -8.45 -1.50
CA THR A 195 9.82 -7.13 -0.96
C THR A 195 11.10 -7.19 -0.14
N THR A 196 11.86 -6.10 -0.11
CA THR A 196 13.07 -5.98 0.72
C THR A 196 12.78 -6.07 2.22
N THR A 197 11.54 -5.91 2.62
CA THR A 197 11.07 -5.97 4.02
C THR A 197 10.45 -7.31 4.39
N TYR A 198 10.59 -8.33 3.57
CA TYR A 198 9.99 -9.67 3.74
C TYR A 198 8.45 -9.67 3.87
N ARG A 199 7.78 -8.60 3.46
CA ARG A 199 6.32 -8.59 3.38
C ARG A 199 5.87 -9.47 2.21
N LEU A 200 4.83 -10.25 2.43
CA LEU A 200 4.16 -10.98 1.37
C LEU A 200 3.69 -10.00 0.28
N ALA A 201 3.99 -10.30 -0.96
CA ALA A 201 3.45 -9.57 -2.11
C ALA A 201 2.51 -10.47 -2.90
N SER A 202 1.47 -9.90 -3.50
CA SER A 202 0.59 -10.63 -4.40
C SER A 202 0.49 -9.96 -5.77
N ARG A 203 0.29 -10.76 -6.80
CA ARG A 203 0.18 -10.32 -8.20
C ARG A 203 -0.75 -11.23 -8.98
N ARG A 204 -1.05 -10.86 -10.21
CA ARG A 204 -1.75 -11.74 -11.14
C ARG A 204 -0.93 -13.01 -11.40
N LEU A 205 -1.60 -14.15 -11.46
CA LEU A 205 -0.97 -15.41 -11.81
C LEU A 205 -0.50 -15.36 -13.26
N LEU A 206 0.73 -15.79 -13.53
CA LEU A 206 1.36 -15.80 -14.87
C LEU A 206 1.21 -14.49 -15.65
N GLY A 207 1.07 -13.35 -14.95
CA GLY A 207 0.95 -12.03 -15.56
C GLY A 207 -0.41 -11.72 -16.24
N LYS A 208 -1.28 -12.71 -16.39
CA LYS A 208 -2.56 -12.56 -17.13
C LYS A 208 -3.79 -12.82 -16.26
N TRP A 209 -3.75 -13.80 -15.35
CA TRP A 209 -4.91 -14.30 -14.62
C TRP A 209 -4.93 -13.88 -13.16
N GLY A 210 -6.15 -13.75 -12.61
CA GLY A 210 -6.33 -13.37 -11.22
C GLY A 210 -6.12 -11.89 -10.97
N THR A 211 -5.89 -11.55 -9.70
CA THR A 211 -5.70 -10.16 -9.26
C THR A 211 -4.72 -10.06 -8.10
N ASN A 212 -4.27 -8.86 -7.80
CA ASN A 212 -3.56 -8.57 -6.56
C ASN A 212 -4.58 -8.45 -5.42
N VAL A 213 -4.81 -9.55 -4.68
CA VAL A 213 -5.81 -9.61 -3.60
C VAL A 213 -5.48 -8.72 -2.41
N GLN A 214 -4.22 -8.33 -2.22
CA GLN A 214 -3.81 -7.41 -1.14
C GLN A 214 -4.25 -5.96 -1.39
N ASN A 215 -4.55 -5.61 -2.64
CA ASN A 215 -4.92 -4.24 -3.04
C ASN A 215 -6.42 -4.09 -3.37
N ILE A 216 -7.27 -5.04 -2.98
CA ILE A 216 -8.71 -4.96 -3.21
C ILE A 216 -9.29 -3.80 -2.39
N PRO A 217 -9.96 -2.81 -3.03
CA PRO A 217 -10.64 -1.73 -2.32
C PRO A 217 -11.65 -2.24 -1.30
N LYS A 218 -11.74 -1.58 -0.15
CA LYS A 218 -12.62 -2.00 0.95
C LYS A 218 -14.06 -2.29 0.49
N LYS A 219 -14.61 -1.46 -0.39
CA LYS A 219 -15.96 -1.60 -0.93
C LYS A 219 -16.17 -2.85 -1.82
N LEU A 220 -15.08 -3.41 -2.39
CA LEU A 220 -15.14 -4.61 -3.22
C LEU A 220 -14.89 -5.90 -2.42
N ARG A 221 -14.50 -5.80 -1.15
CA ARG A 221 -14.22 -6.98 -0.32
C ARG A 221 -15.48 -7.83 -0.09
N ARG A 222 -16.67 -7.23 -0.13
CA ARG A 222 -17.94 -7.92 -0.05
C ARG A 222 -18.19 -8.94 -1.18
N LEU A 223 -17.44 -8.84 -2.29
CA LEU A 223 -17.48 -9.83 -3.37
C LEU A 223 -16.90 -11.18 -2.98
N PHE A 224 -16.02 -11.21 -1.97
CA PHE A 224 -15.40 -12.44 -1.52
C PHE A 224 -16.33 -13.12 -0.53
N ILE A 225 -16.75 -14.34 -0.87
CA ILE A 225 -17.68 -15.15 -0.08
C ILE A 225 -16.99 -16.43 0.39
N ALA A 226 -17.46 -16.97 1.51
CA ALA A 226 -16.97 -18.25 2.00
C ALA A 226 -17.44 -19.41 1.12
N ASP A 227 -16.70 -20.50 1.15
CA ASP A 227 -17.17 -21.77 0.61
C ASP A 227 -18.35 -22.28 1.46
N GLU A 228 -19.14 -23.17 0.89
CA GLU A 228 -20.27 -23.78 1.58
C GLU A 228 -19.81 -24.47 2.89
N GLY A 229 -20.54 -24.25 3.97
CA GLY A 229 -20.20 -24.74 5.29
C GLY A 229 -18.99 -24.07 5.95
N LYS A 230 -18.44 -22.97 5.37
CA LYS A 230 -17.30 -22.22 5.92
C LYS A 230 -17.65 -20.76 6.19
N VAL A 231 -16.80 -20.08 6.93
CA VAL A 231 -16.88 -18.66 7.20
C VAL A 231 -15.56 -17.98 6.85
N LEU A 232 -15.62 -16.70 6.42
CA LEU A 232 -14.45 -15.87 6.28
C LEU A 232 -14.14 -15.21 7.63
N VAL A 233 -12.93 -15.42 8.12
CA VAL A 233 -12.43 -14.78 9.34
C VAL A 233 -11.38 -13.76 8.97
N GLN A 234 -11.56 -12.53 9.46
CA GLN A 234 -10.56 -11.48 9.32
C GLN A 234 -9.95 -11.19 10.69
N VAL A 235 -8.62 -11.33 10.78
CA VAL A 235 -7.84 -10.99 11.99
C VAL A 235 -6.88 -9.88 11.61
N ASP A 236 -6.88 -8.78 12.37
CA ASP A 236 -5.97 -7.66 12.19
C ASP A 236 -5.32 -7.30 13.53
N GLN A 237 -4.02 -7.08 13.51
CA GLN A 237 -3.28 -6.66 14.69
C GLN A 237 -3.41 -5.15 14.88
N SER A 238 -4.01 -4.75 15.99
CA SER A 238 -4.20 -3.32 16.30
C SER A 238 -2.85 -2.62 16.51
N GLY A 239 -2.52 -1.71 15.59
CA GLY A 239 -1.37 -0.83 15.74
C GLY A 239 0.00 -1.54 15.75
N ALA A 240 0.13 -2.73 15.14
CA ALA A 240 1.34 -3.55 15.20
C ALA A 240 2.64 -2.79 14.86
N GLU A 241 2.64 -2.01 13.76
CA GLU A 241 3.83 -1.23 13.37
C GLU A 241 4.19 -0.17 14.43
N ALA A 242 3.21 0.52 14.97
CA ALA A 242 3.44 1.54 16.00
C ALA A 242 3.92 0.90 17.32
N MET A 243 3.36 -0.25 17.68
CA MET A 243 3.79 -1.01 18.85
C MET A 243 5.26 -1.45 18.72
N VAL A 244 5.66 -2.00 17.56
CA VAL A 244 7.05 -2.39 17.30
C VAL A 244 7.98 -1.18 17.45
N VAL A 245 7.63 0.00 16.89
CA VAL A 245 8.41 1.23 17.08
C VAL A 245 8.53 1.59 18.57
N GLY A 246 7.43 1.55 19.31
CA GLY A 246 7.44 1.84 20.76
C GLY A 246 8.34 0.92 21.57
N TYR A 247 8.51 -0.34 21.16
CA TYR A 247 9.39 -1.29 21.84
C TYR A 247 10.84 -1.27 21.30
N LEU A 248 11.08 -0.76 20.11
CA LEU A 248 12.42 -0.52 19.58
C LEU A 248 13.06 0.76 20.14
N CYS A 249 12.26 1.74 20.51
CA CYS A 249 12.71 2.95 21.18
C CYS A 249 13.07 2.67 22.64
N VAL A 250 13.87 3.54 23.25
CA VAL A 250 13.99 3.58 24.72
C VAL A 250 12.61 3.80 25.35
N PRO A 251 12.39 3.33 26.59
CA PRO A 251 11.14 3.60 27.30
C PRO A 251 10.82 5.08 27.33
N GLY A 252 9.61 5.44 26.92
CA GLY A 252 9.16 6.82 26.82
C GLY A 252 7.64 6.92 26.61
N ASN A 253 7.16 8.12 26.30
CA ASN A 253 5.74 8.42 26.13
C ASN A 253 5.06 7.52 25.10
N PHE A 254 5.72 7.22 23.99
CA PHE A 254 5.14 6.41 22.93
C PHE A 254 4.84 4.97 23.38
N ARG A 255 5.74 4.36 24.19
CA ARG A 255 5.50 3.06 24.80
C ARG A 255 4.42 3.11 25.86
N THR A 256 4.39 4.16 26.68
CA THR A 256 3.38 4.35 27.72
C THR A 256 1.97 4.35 27.15
N LEU A 257 1.75 4.93 25.96
CA LEU A 257 0.42 4.87 25.30
C LEU A 257 -0.09 3.43 25.15
N PHE A 258 0.77 2.49 24.78
CA PHE A 258 0.37 1.09 24.61
C PHE A 258 0.13 0.39 25.95
N LEU A 259 0.93 0.69 26.96
CA LEU A 259 0.74 0.14 28.30
C LEU A 259 -0.57 0.62 28.91
N GLU A 260 -0.92 1.89 28.69
CA GLU A 260 -2.20 2.47 29.14
C GLU A 260 -3.38 2.14 28.20
N GLY A 261 -3.15 1.41 27.09
CA GLY A 261 -4.20 1.09 26.12
C GLY A 261 -4.81 2.30 25.44
N ILE A 262 -4.02 3.38 25.26
CA ILE A 262 -4.41 4.60 24.56
C ILE A 262 -3.94 4.52 23.11
N LYS A 263 -4.86 4.73 22.16
CA LYS A 263 -4.51 4.74 20.75
C LYS A 263 -3.64 5.96 20.42
N SER A 264 -2.44 5.73 19.88
CA SER A 264 -1.51 6.82 19.51
C SER A 264 -2.15 7.87 18.59
N HIS A 265 -3.04 7.46 17.69
CA HIS A 265 -3.73 8.39 16.78
C HIS A 265 -4.72 9.30 17.53
N VAL A 266 -5.40 8.79 18.57
CA VAL A 266 -6.28 9.60 19.44
C VAL A 266 -5.45 10.61 20.20
N PHE A 267 -4.39 10.15 20.85
CA PHE A 267 -3.49 11.03 21.62
C PHE A 267 -2.90 12.14 20.74
N VAL A 268 -2.41 11.79 19.56
CA VAL A 268 -1.84 12.78 18.63
C VAL A 268 -2.91 13.73 18.10
N ALA A 269 -4.13 13.26 17.78
CA ALA A 269 -5.22 14.11 17.34
C ALA A 269 -5.65 15.08 18.46
N MET A 270 -5.72 14.60 19.69
CA MET A 270 -6.01 15.42 20.88
C MET A 270 -5.04 16.61 20.98
N ARG A 271 -3.74 16.34 20.83
CA ARG A 271 -2.67 17.35 20.95
C ARG A 271 -2.58 18.29 19.73
N LEU A 272 -2.78 17.77 18.52
CA LEU A 272 -2.65 18.58 17.29
C LEU A 272 -3.82 19.52 17.06
N PHE A 273 -5.00 19.17 17.55
CA PHE A 273 -6.26 19.84 17.27
C PHE A 273 -7.00 20.22 18.58
N SER A 274 -6.25 20.53 19.63
CA SER A 274 -6.83 20.92 20.95
C SER A 274 -7.85 22.04 20.82
N ASP A 275 -7.53 23.07 20.06
CA ASP A 275 -8.45 24.21 19.82
C ASP A 275 -9.79 23.77 19.20
N VAL A 276 -9.75 22.75 18.34
CA VAL A 276 -10.95 22.19 17.70
C VAL A 276 -11.81 21.47 18.75
N TRP A 277 -11.19 20.63 19.55
CA TRP A 277 -11.91 19.88 20.59
C TRP A 277 -12.47 20.79 21.67
N GLN A 278 -11.74 21.83 22.05
CA GLN A 278 -12.24 22.84 22.93
C GLN A 278 -13.48 23.55 22.37
N ALA A 279 -13.43 23.94 21.11
CA ALA A 279 -14.56 24.62 20.44
C ALA A 279 -15.77 23.70 20.20
N GLU A 280 -15.55 22.43 19.85
CA GLU A 280 -16.63 21.49 19.50
C GLU A 280 -17.28 20.84 20.74
N LEU A 281 -16.51 20.63 21.82
CA LEU A 281 -16.98 19.94 23.03
C LEU A 281 -17.14 20.85 24.25
N GLY A 282 -16.61 22.08 24.21
CA GLY A 282 -16.60 22.98 25.36
C GLY A 282 -15.73 22.48 26.52
N MET A 283 -14.82 21.55 26.26
CA MET A 283 -13.93 20.98 27.28
C MET A 283 -12.68 21.83 27.46
N ASN A 284 -12.17 21.91 28.71
CA ASN A 284 -10.86 22.49 28.96
C ASN A 284 -9.76 21.57 28.48
N MET A 285 -9.24 21.82 27.27
CA MET A 285 -8.22 20.96 26.63
C MET A 285 -6.83 21.10 27.28
N ASP A 286 -6.55 22.14 28.07
CA ASP A 286 -5.28 22.30 28.78
C ASP A 286 -5.08 21.19 29.81
N GLU A 287 -6.13 20.82 30.55
CA GLU A 287 -6.11 19.71 31.50
C GLU A 287 -5.67 18.40 30.81
N PHE A 288 -6.23 18.07 29.65
CA PHE A 288 -5.85 16.87 28.86
C PHE A 288 -4.45 17.01 28.24
N CYS A 289 -4.06 18.22 27.88
CA CYS A 289 -2.77 18.48 27.22
C CYS A 289 -1.60 18.52 28.21
N GLU A 290 -1.79 18.85 29.45
CA GLU A 290 -0.75 18.90 30.47
C GLU A 290 -0.61 17.61 31.28
N ALA A 291 -1.68 16.82 31.35
CA ALA A 291 -1.69 15.60 32.15
C ALA A 291 -0.68 14.54 31.63
N PRO A 292 -0.07 13.77 32.52
CA PRO A 292 0.68 12.57 32.18
C PRO A 292 -0.20 11.56 31.46
N ILE A 293 0.39 10.77 30.54
CA ILE A 293 -0.35 9.76 29.76
C ILE A 293 -1.06 8.75 30.68
N SER A 294 -0.44 8.37 31.80
CA SER A 294 -1.00 7.44 32.78
C SER A 294 -2.26 7.96 33.49
N GLU A 295 -2.50 9.27 33.51
CA GLU A 295 -3.62 9.89 34.17
C GLU A 295 -4.75 10.30 33.23
N LEU A 296 -4.51 10.32 31.93
CA LEU A 296 -5.49 10.77 30.92
C LEU A 296 -6.86 10.13 31.07
N LYS A 297 -6.91 8.81 31.33
CA LYS A 297 -8.17 8.08 31.48
C LYS A 297 -8.96 8.43 32.71
N ASN A 298 -8.31 9.05 33.69
CA ASN A 298 -8.93 9.48 34.97
C ASN A 298 -9.57 10.87 34.83
N ILE A 299 -9.25 11.62 33.79
CA ILE A 299 -9.80 12.97 33.58
C ILE A 299 -11.27 12.85 33.17
N ARG A 300 -12.12 13.63 33.82
CA ARG A 300 -13.54 13.69 33.52
C ARG A 300 -13.76 14.11 32.05
N GLY A 301 -14.51 13.30 31.29
CA GLY A 301 -14.78 13.55 29.86
C GLY A 301 -13.82 12.83 28.88
N TRP A 302 -12.83 12.08 29.38
CA TRP A 302 -11.93 11.33 28.54
C TRP A 302 -12.64 10.40 27.56
N ASP A 303 -13.63 9.63 28.00
CA ASP A 303 -14.35 8.67 27.15
C ASP A 303 -15.12 9.36 26.03
N GLU A 304 -15.72 10.51 26.32
CA GLU A 304 -16.40 11.34 25.33
C GLU A 304 -15.41 11.89 24.32
N LEU A 305 -14.30 12.50 24.77
CA LEU A 305 -13.24 13.01 23.91
C LEU A 305 -12.66 11.91 23.02
N ASN A 306 -12.32 10.75 23.59
CA ASN A 306 -11.80 9.61 22.86
C ASN A 306 -12.79 9.10 21.80
N LYS A 307 -14.08 9.03 22.12
CA LYS A 307 -15.15 8.64 21.19
C LYS A 307 -15.28 9.64 20.04
N VAL A 308 -15.34 10.93 20.33
CA VAL A 308 -15.46 12.00 19.31
C VAL A 308 -14.23 12.00 18.39
N ILE A 309 -13.02 11.97 18.94
CA ILE A 309 -11.80 11.90 18.13
C ILE A 309 -11.79 10.66 17.25
N SER A 310 -12.12 9.49 17.80
CA SER A 310 -12.12 8.22 17.05
C SER A 310 -13.12 8.21 15.91
N SER A 311 -14.27 8.89 16.05
CA SER A 311 -15.31 9.02 15.02
C SER A 311 -15.04 10.17 14.03
N SER A 312 -14.04 11.00 14.25
CA SER A 312 -13.76 12.16 13.38
C SER A 312 -13.32 11.81 11.96
N ASP A 313 -13.09 10.53 11.67
CA ASP A 313 -12.90 10.03 10.30
C ASP A 313 -14.19 10.06 9.46
N ASP A 314 -15.36 10.07 10.10
CA ASP A 314 -16.67 10.17 9.46
C ASP A 314 -17.09 11.63 9.21
N TRP A 315 -16.31 12.59 9.66
CA TRP A 315 -16.52 14.01 9.47
C TRP A 315 -16.27 14.44 8.01
N PRO A 316 -16.66 15.68 7.61
CA PRO A 316 -16.35 16.20 6.27
C PRO A 316 -14.88 15.98 5.89
N ALA A 317 -14.62 15.66 4.63
CA ALA A 317 -13.33 15.19 4.16
C ALA A 317 -12.12 16.08 4.57
N ASN A 318 -12.34 17.40 4.68
CA ASN A 318 -11.34 18.38 5.13
C ASN A 318 -11.18 18.49 6.64
N ARG A 319 -12.00 17.80 7.42
CA ARG A 319 -12.01 17.82 8.91
C ARG A 319 -11.82 16.41 9.51
N ARG A 320 -11.17 15.53 8.80
CA ARG A 320 -10.90 14.14 9.25
C ARG A 320 -9.69 14.09 10.15
N TYR A 321 -9.83 14.59 11.37
CA TYR A 321 -8.73 14.79 12.32
C TYR A 321 -8.05 13.50 12.76
N TYR A 322 -8.79 12.43 13.02
CA TYR A 322 -8.24 11.10 13.30
C TYR A 322 -7.38 10.58 12.16
N PHE A 323 -7.87 10.69 10.91
CA PHE A 323 -7.10 10.34 9.72
C PHE A 323 -5.82 11.17 9.59
N MET A 324 -5.89 12.49 9.85
CA MET A 324 -4.72 13.36 9.81
C MET A 324 -3.69 12.95 10.85
N ALA A 325 -4.11 12.69 12.08
CA ALA A 325 -3.23 12.21 13.16
C ALA A 325 -2.60 10.85 12.82
N LYS A 326 -3.38 9.91 12.25
CA LYS A 326 -2.88 8.64 11.77
C LYS A 326 -1.77 8.83 10.71
N MET A 327 -1.98 9.76 9.78
CA MET A 327 -0.98 10.08 8.76
C MET A 327 0.29 10.71 9.36
N VAL A 328 0.15 11.54 10.40
CA VAL A 328 1.27 12.14 11.12
C VAL A 328 2.08 11.07 11.85
N CYS A 329 1.42 10.19 12.62
CA CYS A 329 2.09 9.09 13.32
C CYS A 329 2.88 8.21 12.34
N HIS A 330 2.23 7.78 11.27
CA HIS A 330 2.87 6.92 10.27
C HIS A 330 4.07 7.63 9.59
N ALA A 331 3.90 8.88 9.16
CA ALA A 331 4.96 9.64 8.51
C ALA A 331 6.16 9.86 9.44
N SER A 332 5.91 10.20 10.71
CA SER A 332 6.95 10.49 11.69
C SER A 332 7.73 9.23 12.10
N ASN A 333 7.04 8.09 12.29
CA ASN A 333 7.70 6.81 12.59
C ASN A 333 8.66 6.38 11.47
N TYR A 334 8.38 6.75 10.22
CA TYR A 334 9.25 6.50 9.07
C TYR A 334 10.22 7.66 8.75
N GLY A 335 10.34 8.65 9.61
CA GLY A 335 11.26 9.79 9.42
C GLY A 335 10.94 10.66 8.21
N MET A 336 9.68 10.68 7.76
CA MET A 336 9.26 11.43 6.57
C MET A 336 9.38 12.94 6.79
N LYS A 337 9.86 13.66 5.78
CA LYS A 337 9.97 15.13 5.79
C LYS A 337 8.69 15.81 5.29
N SER A 338 8.49 17.08 5.70
CA SER A 338 7.26 17.84 5.40
C SER A 338 6.89 17.91 3.90
N PRO A 339 7.79 18.05 2.93
CA PRO A 339 7.40 18.07 1.52
C PRO A 339 6.76 16.76 1.05
N THR A 340 7.33 15.62 1.47
CA THR A 340 6.80 14.29 1.14
C THR A 340 5.49 14.01 1.89
N PHE A 341 5.42 14.42 3.15
CA PHE A 341 4.23 14.28 3.98
C PHE A 341 3.01 15.01 3.39
N ARG A 342 3.18 16.27 2.95
CA ARG A 342 2.12 17.03 2.27
C ARG A 342 1.55 16.29 1.07
N ILE A 343 2.43 15.75 0.23
CA ILE A 343 2.04 15.02 -0.97
C ILE A 343 1.27 13.75 -0.60
N ASN A 344 1.77 13.00 0.39
CA ASN A 344 1.09 11.80 0.87
C ASN A 344 -0.27 12.11 1.47
N MET A 345 -0.40 13.20 2.25
CA MET A 345 -1.68 13.65 2.79
C MET A 345 -2.67 13.94 1.66
N LEU A 346 -2.25 14.72 0.66
CA LEU A 346 -3.06 15.05 -0.50
C LEU A 346 -3.53 13.80 -1.26
N GLN A 347 -2.62 12.86 -1.54
CA GLN A 347 -2.94 11.62 -2.26
C GLN A 347 -3.87 10.71 -1.45
N LYS A 348 -3.55 10.47 -0.18
CA LYS A 348 -4.31 9.57 0.69
C LYS A 348 -5.72 10.10 1.00
N SER A 349 -5.86 11.43 1.10
CA SER A 349 -7.18 12.09 1.22
C SER A 349 -7.90 12.25 -0.13
N ARG A 350 -7.33 11.77 -1.24
CA ARG A 350 -7.85 11.99 -2.61
C ARG A 350 -8.05 13.46 -2.96
N GLY A 351 -7.17 14.30 -2.45
CA GLY A 351 -7.21 15.75 -2.69
C GLY A 351 -8.14 16.53 -1.77
N ALA A 352 -8.72 15.91 -0.73
CA ALA A 352 -9.60 16.59 0.21
C ALA A 352 -8.82 17.42 1.24
N ILE A 353 -7.58 17.02 1.58
CA ILE A 353 -6.74 17.68 2.56
C ILE A 353 -5.45 18.13 1.88
N ALA A 354 -5.30 19.44 1.73
CA ALA A 354 -4.11 20.08 1.18
C ALA A 354 -3.45 20.91 2.28
N LEU A 355 -2.32 20.42 2.80
CA LEU A 355 -1.58 21.11 3.85
C LEU A 355 -0.60 22.12 3.25
N GLU A 356 -0.42 23.25 3.91
CA GLU A 356 0.71 24.14 3.67
C GLU A 356 2.00 23.54 4.27
N ASN A 357 3.16 24.04 3.78
CA ASN A 357 4.44 23.53 4.29
C ASN A 357 4.66 23.84 5.77
N LYS A 358 4.22 25.03 6.23
CA LYS A 358 4.30 25.45 7.64
C LYS A 358 3.48 24.53 8.53
N GLU A 359 2.26 24.21 8.12
CA GLU A 359 1.35 23.34 8.85
C GLU A 359 1.86 21.89 8.92
N ALA A 360 2.30 21.35 7.77
CA ALA A 360 2.90 20.03 7.72
C ALA A 360 4.16 19.91 8.61
N LYS A 361 5.00 20.94 8.60
CA LYS A 361 6.16 21.02 9.50
C LYS A 361 5.74 21.08 10.97
N ARG A 362 4.72 21.88 11.31
CA ARG A 362 4.15 21.96 12.66
C ARG A 362 3.70 20.58 13.14
N PHE A 363 2.93 19.85 12.35
CA PHE A 363 2.44 18.53 12.74
C PHE A 363 3.56 17.54 13.04
N LEU A 364 4.55 17.42 12.14
CA LEU A 364 5.68 16.53 12.36
C LEU A 364 6.54 16.95 13.56
N THR A 365 6.76 18.27 13.74
CA THR A 365 7.54 18.80 14.88
C THR A 365 6.82 18.54 16.20
N THR A 366 5.49 18.74 16.25
CA THR A 366 4.70 18.45 17.45
C THR A 366 4.78 16.97 17.80
N TYR A 367 4.66 16.08 16.81
CA TYR A 367 4.81 14.64 17.05
C TYR A 367 6.15 14.29 17.70
N HIS A 368 7.25 14.81 17.17
CA HIS A 368 8.59 14.53 17.70
C HIS A 368 8.87 15.22 19.05
N LYS A 369 8.13 16.27 19.41
CA LYS A 369 8.13 16.83 20.77
C LYS A 369 7.39 15.94 21.76
N LEU A 370 6.28 15.34 21.34
CA LEU A 370 5.52 14.40 22.17
C LEU A 370 6.27 13.09 22.41
N PHE A 371 7.09 12.65 21.43
CA PHE A 371 7.80 11.37 21.43
C PHE A 371 9.27 11.56 21.04
N PRO A 372 10.10 12.19 21.88
CA PRO A 372 11.51 12.44 21.58
C PRO A 372 12.32 11.16 21.42
N GLU A 373 11.92 10.07 22.07
CA GLU A 373 12.52 8.74 21.98
C GLU A 373 12.55 8.19 20.57
N ILE A 374 11.58 8.56 19.71
CA ILE A 374 11.54 8.13 18.31
C ILE A 374 12.67 8.80 17.51
N ASN A 375 12.95 10.08 17.74
CA ASN A 375 14.09 10.75 17.12
C ASN A 375 15.42 10.17 17.57
N GLN A 376 15.54 9.85 18.86
CA GLN A 376 16.72 9.17 19.40
C GLN A 376 16.95 7.85 18.69
N TRP A 377 15.92 7.00 18.62
CA TRP A 377 15.99 5.71 17.91
C TRP A 377 16.37 5.85 16.43
N HIS A 378 15.80 6.84 15.71
CA HIS A 378 16.19 7.10 14.32
C HIS A 378 17.67 7.43 14.18
N ASN A 379 18.19 8.30 15.06
CA ASN A 379 19.59 8.73 15.04
C ASN A 379 20.53 7.57 15.36
N GLU A 380 20.21 6.75 16.35
CA GLU A 380 20.97 5.56 16.74
C GLU A 380 20.99 4.53 15.60
N THR A 381 19.81 4.27 14.98
CA THR A 381 19.68 3.36 13.84
C THR A 381 20.52 3.81 12.65
N ILE A 382 20.45 5.10 12.28
CA ILE A 382 21.23 5.67 11.17
C ILE A 382 22.72 5.61 11.48
N SER A 383 23.12 5.93 12.71
CA SER A 383 24.52 5.88 13.16
C SER A 383 25.07 4.44 13.10
N THR A 384 24.30 3.49 13.60
CA THR A 384 24.63 2.06 13.55
C THR A 384 24.79 1.59 12.10
N LEU A 385 23.85 1.93 11.21
CA LEU A 385 23.92 1.56 9.79
C LEU A 385 25.18 2.16 9.12
N LYS A 386 25.50 3.42 9.39
CA LYS A 386 26.72 4.08 8.85
C LYS A 386 28.01 3.37 9.28
N ARG A 387 28.06 2.92 10.54
CA ARG A 387 29.23 2.24 11.13
C ARG A 387 29.34 0.79 10.67
N THR A 388 28.26 0.02 10.77
CA THR A 388 28.28 -1.44 10.54
C THR A 388 27.94 -1.84 9.11
N LYS A 389 27.39 -0.91 8.31
CA LYS A 389 26.85 -1.16 6.96
C LYS A 389 25.71 -2.19 6.92
N MET A 390 25.23 -2.64 8.07
CA MET A 390 24.20 -3.65 8.20
C MET A 390 23.33 -3.35 9.42
N LEU A 391 22.04 -3.59 9.29
CA LEU A 391 21.09 -3.64 10.41
C LEU A 391 20.52 -5.05 10.50
N LYS A 392 20.14 -5.44 11.71
CA LYS A 392 19.39 -6.68 11.93
C LYS A 392 18.03 -6.34 12.51
N ASN A 393 17.00 -7.05 12.07
CA ASN A 393 15.69 -6.95 12.69
C ASN A 393 15.66 -7.70 14.05
N LEU A 394 14.53 -7.68 14.75
CA LEU A 394 14.35 -8.35 16.06
C LEU A 394 14.58 -9.87 16.02
N PHE A 395 14.47 -10.48 14.84
CA PHE A 395 14.69 -11.91 14.62
C PHE A 395 16.14 -12.22 14.21
N GLY A 396 17.02 -11.20 14.16
CA GLY A 396 18.42 -11.35 13.78
C GLY A 396 18.69 -11.39 12.27
N TYR A 397 17.67 -11.11 11.43
CA TYR A 397 17.84 -11.07 9.98
C TYR A 397 18.50 -9.74 9.54
N PRO A 398 19.46 -9.78 8.60
CA PRO A 398 20.11 -8.61 8.07
C PRO A 398 19.19 -7.76 7.18
#